data_48c87b9443842815beb859766c254dbd
#
_entry.id   48c87b9443842815beb859766c254dbd
#
_cell.length_a   1.000
_cell.length_b   1.000
_cell.length_c   1.000
_cell.angle_alpha   90.00
_cell.angle_beta   90.00
_cell.angle_gamma   90.00
#
_symmetry.space_group_name_H-M   'P 1'
#
loop_
_entity.id
_entity.type
_entity.pdbx_description
1 polymer ?
#
loop_
_entity_poly.entity_id
_entity_poly.type
_entity_poly.pdbx_seq_one_letter_code
_entity_poly.pdbx_strand_id
1 'polypeptide(L)'
;MDTVYDFKNSGRTQVKYRDVGGQMVPTKPAGGACFGYSLIWASKMVSGVTAKLSQPSIIGALPLQQKVEQVKGNWDQSVDAVVKGFGFNSSLAKSGYYRSVIRHVRDNPGFYIVDYGHHWVGMGNDNQAMWYYFDSNEGLRQSGDRADFYDSVKQDIVDNYRSDAGFKKNTNKAYKITA
;
A
#
# COMPACT_ATOMS: atom_id res chain seq x y z
N MET A 1 16.29 4.79 -7.47
CA MET A 1 15.87 4.58 -6.04
C MET A 1 16.69 3.46 -5.43
N ASP A 2 17.12 3.64 -4.18
CA ASP A 2 17.88 2.65 -3.42
C ASP A 2 16.95 1.70 -2.68
N THR A 3 17.31 0.41 -2.62
CA THR A 3 16.55 -0.59 -1.84
C THR A 3 16.86 -0.41 -0.35
N VAL A 4 15.82 -0.25 0.45
CA VAL A 4 15.91 -0.20 1.93
C VAL A 4 15.82 -1.59 2.52
N TYR A 5 14.86 -2.39 2.04
CA TYR A 5 14.74 -3.82 2.31
C TYR A 5 13.94 -4.52 1.21
N ASP A 6 14.27 -5.77 0.97
CA ASP A 6 13.47 -6.65 0.11
C ASP A 6 12.28 -7.18 0.89
N PHE A 7 11.14 -7.28 0.23
CA PHE A 7 9.93 -7.88 0.77
C PHE A 7 9.28 -8.69 -0.35
N LYS A 8 8.89 -9.90 -0.05
CA LYS A 8 8.15 -10.73 -1.00
C LYS A 8 6.83 -11.11 -0.37
N ASN A 9 5.76 -10.60 -0.93
CA ASN A 9 4.43 -11.11 -0.67
C ASN A 9 4.37 -12.53 -1.25
N SER A 10 4.75 -13.50 -0.42
CA SER A 10 4.62 -14.91 -0.79
C SER A 10 3.13 -15.28 -0.75
N GLY A 11 2.35 -14.76 -1.70
CA GLY A 11 0.94 -15.12 -1.88
C GLY A 11 0.71 -16.62 -2.10
N ARG A 12 1.79 -17.41 -2.04
CA ARG A 12 1.81 -18.87 -2.09
C ARG A 12 2.01 -19.53 -0.73
N THR A 13 2.36 -18.79 0.32
CA THR A 13 2.47 -19.36 1.66
C THR A 13 1.10 -19.36 2.27
N GLN A 14 0.47 -20.53 2.40
CA GLN A 14 -0.75 -20.69 3.19
C GLN A 14 -0.41 -20.41 4.66
N VAL A 15 -0.55 -19.16 5.05
CA VAL A 15 -0.50 -18.79 6.47
C VAL A 15 -1.87 -19.13 7.05
N LYS A 16 -1.89 -20.03 8.01
CA LYS A 16 -3.10 -20.29 8.80
C LYS A 16 -3.22 -19.20 9.85
N TYR A 17 -4.37 -18.57 9.94
CA TYR A 17 -4.68 -17.62 11.02
C TYR A 17 -5.92 -18.09 11.79
N ARG A 18 -6.06 -17.62 13.03
CA ARG A 18 -7.30 -17.85 13.78
C ARG A 18 -8.34 -16.83 13.40
N ASP A 19 -9.50 -17.27 12.98
CA ASP A 19 -10.66 -16.41 12.77
C ASP A 19 -11.25 -15.93 14.11
N VAL A 20 -12.29 -15.12 14.03
CA VAL A 20 -13.01 -14.62 15.21
C VAL A 20 -13.67 -15.73 16.05
N GLY A 21 -13.88 -16.91 15.49
CA GLY A 21 -14.37 -18.12 16.17
C GLY A 21 -13.27 -18.99 16.76
N GLY A 22 -11.99 -18.58 16.64
CA GLY A 22 -10.84 -19.31 17.14
C GLY A 22 -10.39 -20.48 16.27
N GLN A 23 -11.00 -20.68 15.09
CA GLN A 23 -10.61 -21.73 14.16
C GLN A 23 -9.41 -21.33 13.31
N MET A 24 -8.52 -22.30 13.03
CA MET A 24 -7.40 -22.11 12.11
C MET A 24 -7.92 -22.17 10.67
N VAL A 25 -7.99 -21.03 10.01
CA VAL A 25 -8.47 -20.89 8.63
C VAL A 25 -7.29 -20.70 7.70
N PRO A 26 -7.19 -21.49 6.59
CA PRO A 26 -6.18 -21.24 5.58
C PRO A 26 -6.49 -19.94 4.84
N THR A 27 -5.46 -19.13 4.60
CA THR A 27 -5.58 -17.97 3.72
C THR A 27 -5.92 -18.42 2.31
N LYS A 28 -6.89 -17.77 1.68
CA LYS A 28 -7.15 -18.02 0.26
C LYS A 28 -5.92 -17.61 -0.56
N PRO A 29 -5.38 -18.49 -1.41
CA PRO A 29 -4.19 -18.16 -2.21
C PRO A 29 -4.41 -17.09 -3.28
N ALA A 30 -5.66 -16.69 -3.54
CA ALA A 30 -6.06 -15.97 -4.75
C ALA A 30 -6.07 -14.44 -4.62
N GLY A 31 -5.74 -13.88 -3.47
CA GLY A 31 -5.62 -12.44 -3.32
C GLY A 31 -4.49 -12.14 -2.36
N GLY A 32 -3.43 -11.54 -2.82
CA GLY A 32 -2.34 -11.09 -1.95
C GLY A 32 -2.86 -10.13 -0.88
N ALA A 33 -2.13 -9.99 0.22
CA ALA A 33 -2.48 -9.05 1.28
C ALA A 33 -1.93 -7.63 1.01
N CYS A 34 -1.86 -7.20 -0.26
CA CYS A 34 -1.20 -5.97 -0.68
C CYS A 34 -1.79 -4.71 -0.01
N PHE A 35 -3.11 -4.64 0.16
CA PHE A 35 -3.75 -3.58 0.94
C PHE A 35 -3.26 -3.58 2.40
N GLY A 36 -3.34 -4.73 3.06
CA GLY A 36 -2.92 -4.86 4.46
C GLY A 36 -1.45 -4.51 4.67
N TYR A 37 -0.57 -4.95 3.79
CA TYR A 37 0.85 -4.59 3.85
C TYR A 37 1.08 -3.10 3.66
N SER A 38 0.44 -2.50 2.66
CA SER A 38 0.57 -1.07 2.38
C SER A 38 0.05 -0.22 3.53
N LEU A 39 -1.07 -0.61 4.15
CA LEU A 39 -1.64 0.09 5.30
C LEU A 39 -0.71 0.00 6.52
N ILE A 40 -0.19 -1.19 6.85
CA ILE A 40 0.75 -1.35 7.98
C ILE A 40 2.00 -0.52 7.75
N TRP A 41 2.57 -0.55 6.54
CA TRP A 41 3.73 0.26 6.21
C TRP A 41 3.44 1.76 6.39
N ALA A 42 2.38 2.28 5.77
CA ALA A 42 2.02 3.69 5.84
C ALA A 42 1.74 4.14 7.29
N SER A 43 1.06 3.31 8.08
CA SER A 43 0.76 3.59 9.48
C SER A 43 2.02 3.66 10.34
N LYS A 44 2.99 2.78 10.13
CA LYS A 44 4.29 2.84 10.80
C LYS A 44 5.07 4.10 10.43
N MET A 45 5.07 4.50 9.15
CA MET A 45 5.71 5.72 8.70
C MET A 45 5.06 6.97 9.32
N VAL A 46 3.73 7.03 9.38
CA VAL A 46 2.97 8.10 10.06
C VAL A 46 3.31 8.16 11.55
N SER A 47 3.53 7.04 12.20
CA SER A 47 3.91 6.95 13.61
C SER A 47 5.40 7.27 13.86
N GLY A 48 6.15 7.68 12.86
CA GLY A 48 7.56 8.05 12.99
C GLY A 48 8.52 6.85 13.11
N VAL A 49 8.06 5.65 12.76
CA VAL A 49 8.94 4.47 12.69
C VAL A 49 9.90 4.66 11.51
N THR A 50 11.19 4.39 11.71
CA THR A 50 12.17 4.52 10.63
C THR A 50 11.84 3.58 9.47
N ALA A 51 12.18 3.97 8.25
CA ALA A 51 11.90 3.19 7.05
C ALA A 51 12.35 1.72 7.17
N LYS A 52 13.54 1.48 7.74
CA LYS A 52 14.07 0.12 7.94
C LYS A 52 13.22 -0.73 8.89
N LEU A 53 12.62 -0.11 9.91
CA LEU A 53 11.78 -0.80 10.90
C LEU A 53 10.29 -0.82 10.51
N SER A 54 9.93 -0.13 9.45
CA SER A 54 8.54 -0.06 8.95
C SER A 54 8.09 -1.33 8.24
N GLN A 55 8.95 -2.34 8.10
CA GLN A 55 8.60 -3.59 7.42
C GLN A 55 7.32 -4.20 8.01
N PRO A 56 6.28 -4.43 7.19
CA PRO A 56 5.02 -4.96 7.66
C PRO A 56 5.11 -6.45 8.01
N SER A 57 4.30 -6.87 8.98
CA SER A 57 4.15 -8.27 9.36
C SER A 57 3.09 -8.95 8.51
N ILE A 58 3.37 -10.16 8.03
CA ILE A 58 2.42 -11.01 7.28
C ILE A 58 1.17 -11.26 8.12
N ILE A 59 1.32 -11.58 9.40
CA ILE A 59 0.22 -11.92 10.30
C ILE A 59 -0.78 -10.75 10.44
N GLY A 60 -0.29 -9.50 10.48
CA GLY A 60 -1.15 -8.33 10.59
C GLY A 60 -1.84 -7.94 9.28
N ALA A 61 -1.22 -8.20 8.13
CA ALA A 61 -1.70 -7.75 6.83
C ALA A 61 -2.95 -8.50 6.35
N LEU A 62 -3.02 -9.80 6.58
CA LEU A 62 -4.12 -10.65 6.11
C LEU A 62 -5.50 -10.27 6.68
N PRO A 63 -5.65 -10.04 7.99
CA PRO A 63 -6.94 -9.60 8.55
C PRO A 63 -7.40 -8.25 7.98
N LEU A 64 -6.47 -7.32 7.69
CA LEU A 64 -6.80 -6.03 7.11
C LEU A 64 -7.28 -6.17 5.67
N GLN A 65 -6.62 -7.01 4.88
CA GLN A 65 -7.04 -7.32 3.51
C GLN A 65 -8.46 -7.91 3.49
N GLN A 66 -8.74 -8.86 4.36
CA GLN A 66 -10.06 -9.48 4.43
C GLN A 66 -11.15 -8.49 4.86
N LYS A 67 -10.85 -7.62 5.82
CA LYS A 67 -11.81 -6.60 6.26
C LYS A 67 -12.18 -5.65 5.14
N VAL A 68 -11.24 -5.15 4.35
CA VAL A 68 -11.54 -4.23 3.25
C VAL A 68 -12.38 -4.89 2.17
N GLU A 69 -12.19 -6.19 1.91
CA GLU A 69 -12.97 -6.96 0.95
C GLU A 69 -14.39 -7.31 1.44
N GLN A 70 -14.60 -7.37 2.76
CA GLN A 70 -15.88 -7.72 3.37
C GLN A 70 -16.80 -6.53 3.57
N VAL A 71 -16.31 -5.31 3.62
CA VAL A 71 -17.14 -4.12 3.81
C VAL A 71 -18.01 -3.91 2.58
N LYS A 72 -19.33 -3.94 2.79
CA LYS A 72 -20.30 -3.63 1.75
C LYS A 72 -20.47 -2.11 1.64
N GLY A 73 -20.35 -1.60 0.44
CA GLY A 73 -20.49 -0.17 0.18
C GLY A 73 -19.61 0.28 -0.99
N ASN A 74 -19.40 1.58 -1.09
CA ASN A 74 -18.42 2.04 -2.04
C ASN A 74 -16.99 1.79 -1.48
N TRP A 75 -16.05 1.63 -2.38
CA TRP A 75 -14.67 1.26 -2.05
C TRP A 75 -13.98 2.28 -1.11
N ASP A 76 -14.26 3.57 -1.28
CA ASP A 76 -13.70 4.63 -0.43
C ASP A 76 -14.17 4.51 1.02
N GLN A 77 -15.45 4.16 1.23
CA GLN A 77 -16.00 3.91 2.57
C GLN A 77 -15.39 2.66 3.20
N SER A 78 -15.14 1.63 2.40
CA SER A 78 -14.49 0.39 2.87
C SER A 78 -13.08 0.67 3.37
N VAL A 79 -12.29 1.43 2.61
CA VAL A 79 -10.94 1.85 3.00
C VAL A 79 -10.98 2.66 4.30
N ASP A 80 -11.83 3.68 4.38
CA ASP A 80 -11.94 4.54 5.56
C ASP A 80 -12.34 3.74 6.82
N ALA A 81 -13.31 2.84 6.71
CA ALA A 81 -13.76 2.02 7.82
C ALA A 81 -12.64 1.10 8.36
N VAL A 82 -11.85 0.49 7.46
CA VAL A 82 -10.75 -0.40 7.88
C VAL A 82 -9.60 0.41 8.47
N VAL A 83 -9.24 1.55 7.89
CA VAL A 83 -8.19 2.43 8.40
C VAL A 83 -8.54 2.95 9.79
N LYS A 84 -9.78 3.40 10.01
CA LYS A 84 -10.29 3.82 11.34
C LYS A 84 -10.27 2.69 12.35
N GLY A 85 -10.72 1.50 11.94
CA GLY A 85 -10.65 0.31 12.79
C GLY A 85 -9.22 -0.12 13.15
N PHE A 86 -8.23 0.31 12.38
CA PHE A 86 -6.81 0.10 12.63
C PHE A 86 -6.18 1.22 13.51
N GLY A 87 -6.95 2.27 13.83
CA GLY A 87 -6.53 3.36 14.72
C GLY A 87 -5.92 4.57 13.99
N PHE A 88 -6.17 4.70 12.69
CA PHE A 88 -5.71 5.81 11.86
C PHE A 88 -6.87 6.46 11.13
N ASN A 89 -6.61 7.56 10.46
CA ASN A 89 -7.57 8.22 9.59
C ASN A 89 -7.11 8.12 8.15
N SER A 90 -8.06 8.12 7.21
CA SER A 90 -7.77 8.19 5.78
C SER A 90 -8.58 9.29 5.11
N SER A 91 -8.01 9.84 4.05
CA SER A 91 -8.74 10.75 3.15
C SER A 91 -8.33 10.49 1.72
N LEU A 92 -9.31 10.45 0.80
CA LEU A 92 -9.02 10.39 -0.63
C LEU A 92 -8.34 11.70 -1.06
N ALA A 93 -7.03 11.63 -1.26
CA ALA A 93 -6.21 12.79 -1.59
C ALA A 93 -6.13 13.06 -3.10
N LYS A 94 -6.15 11.99 -3.91
CA LYS A 94 -6.08 12.10 -5.37
C LYS A 94 -6.74 10.88 -6.02
N SER A 95 -7.49 11.15 -7.10
CA SER A 95 -8.00 10.11 -8.00
C SER A 95 -7.69 10.48 -9.45
N GLY A 96 -7.50 9.47 -10.31
CA GLY A 96 -7.32 9.69 -11.74
C GLY A 96 -6.21 8.86 -12.37
N TYR A 97 -5.59 9.42 -13.40
CA TYR A 97 -4.51 8.78 -14.15
C TYR A 97 -3.28 8.51 -13.25
N TYR A 98 -2.69 7.33 -13.33
CA TYR A 98 -1.62 6.89 -12.43
C TYR A 98 -0.45 7.88 -12.31
N ARG A 99 -0.03 8.51 -13.43
CA ARG A 99 1.03 9.52 -13.40
C ARG A 99 0.65 10.77 -12.61
N SER A 100 -0.64 11.14 -12.61
CA SER A 100 -1.10 12.29 -11.81
C SER A 100 -1.16 11.93 -10.32
N VAL A 101 -1.45 10.68 -9.99
CA VAL A 101 -1.39 10.17 -8.62
C VAL A 101 0.05 10.16 -8.09
N ILE A 102 1.02 9.64 -8.88
CA ILE A 102 2.43 9.67 -8.50
C ILE A 102 2.92 11.10 -8.28
N ARG A 103 2.58 12.04 -9.20
CA ARG A 103 2.95 13.46 -9.04
C ARG A 103 2.38 14.05 -7.78
N HIS A 104 1.11 13.75 -7.47
CA HIS A 104 0.47 14.25 -6.26
C HIS A 104 1.23 13.81 -5.00
N VAL A 105 1.56 12.51 -4.88
CA VAL A 105 2.33 11.99 -3.74
C VAL A 105 3.72 12.60 -3.68
N ARG A 106 4.40 12.73 -4.84
CA ARG A 106 5.71 13.36 -4.94
C ARG A 106 5.72 14.80 -4.40
N ASP A 107 4.65 15.55 -4.68
CA ASP A 107 4.59 17.01 -4.46
C ASP A 107 3.90 17.37 -3.13
N ASN A 108 3.24 16.44 -2.48
CA ASN A 108 2.52 16.66 -1.24
C ASN A 108 3.04 15.75 -0.13
N PRO A 109 3.63 16.31 0.94
CA PRO A 109 4.15 15.53 2.05
C PRO A 109 3.11 14.65 2.73
N GLY A 110 3.54 13.46 3.13
CA GLY A 110 2.74 12.48 3.85
C GLY A 110 2.92 11.07 3.30
N PHE A 111 2.22 10.13 3.91
CA PHE A 111 2.24 8.72 3.54
C PHE A 111 0.87 8.29 3.06
N TYR A 112 0.86 7.53 2.00
CA TYR A 112 -0.33 7.16 1.23
C TYR A 112 -0.36 5.66 0.98
N ILE A 113 -1.56 5.10 0.94
CA ILE A 113 -1.82 3.83 0.27
C ILE A 113 -2.44 4.13 -1.09
N VAL A 114 -1.97 3.44 -2.11
CA VAL A 114 -2.36 3.72 -3.51
C VAL A 114 -2.92 2.47 -4.15
N ASP A 115 -4.13 2.60 -4.67
CA ASP A 115 -4.86 1.57 -5.40
C ASP A 115 -4.63 1.70 -6.92
N TYR A 116 -4.11 0.66 -7.53
CA TYR A 116 -3.96 0.53 -8.99
C TYR A 116 -5.12 -0.25 -9.64
N GLY A 117 -6.12 -0.62 -8.86
CA GLY A 117 -7.30 -1.36 -9.27
C GLY A 117 -7.26 -2.85 -8.94
N HIS A 118 -6.09 -3.48 -8.93
CA HIS A 118 -5.90 -4.89 -8.55
C HIS A 118 -4.71 -5.09 -7.60
N HIS A 119 -3.95 -4.05 -7.38
CA HIS A 119 -2.77 -4.05 -6.51
C HIS A 119 -2.66 -2.76 -5.70
N TRP A 120 -2.21 -2.89 -4.46
CA TRP A 120 -2.00 -1.79 -3.54
C TRP A 120 -0.52 -1.63 -3.23
N VAL A 121 -0.08 -0.40 -3.20
CA VAL A 121 1.28 -0.01 -2.83
C VAL A 121 1.26 1.09 -1.77
N GLY A 122 2.37 1.25 -1.06
CA GLY A 122 2.63 2.40 -0.22
C GLY A 122 3.51 3.41 -0.93
N MET A 123 3.19 4.70 -0.81
CA MET A 123 4.03 5.79 -1.30
C MET A 123 4.07 6.93 -0.30
N GLY A 124 5.13 7.72 -0.31
CA GLY A 124 5.14 8.92 0.52
C GLY A 124 6.40 9.74 0.40
N ASN A 125 6.34 10.91 1.01
CA ASN A 125 7.52 11.71 1.29
C ASN A 125 7.45 12.28 2.71
N ASP A 126 8.58 12.37 3.38
CA ASP A 126 8.70 12.77 4.77
C ASP A 126 8.87 14.28 4.99
N ASN A 127 8.72 15.08 3.94
CA ASN A 127 8.98 16.51 3.94
C ASN A 127 10.44 16.91 4.27
N GLN A 128 11.37 15.93 4.30
CA GLN A 128 12.79 16.11 4.56
C GLN A 128 13.65 15.73 3.35
N ALA A 129 13.08 15.85 2.16
CA ALA A 129 13.66 15.49 0.87
C ALA A 129 13.93 13.98 0.68
N MET A 130 13.11 13.13 1.30
CA MET A 130 13.16 11.70 1.07
C MET A 130 11.80 11.20 0.58
N TRP A 131 11.81 10.44 -0.51
CA TRP A 131 10.64 9.79 -1.12
C TRP A 131 10.73 8.29 -0.97
N TYR A 132 9.59 7.65 -0.70
CA TYR A 132 9.48 6.22 -0.41
C TYR A 132 8.46 5.56 -1.34
N TYR A 133 8.78 4.36 -1.80
CA TYR A 133 7.90 3.47 -2.53
C TYR A 133 7.97 2.06 -1.94
N PHE A 134 6.87 1.60 -1.39
CA PHE A 134 6.72 0.27 -0.85
C PHE A 134 5.80 -0.57 -1.73
N ASP A 135 6.32 -1.66 -2.27
CA ASP A 135 5.56 -2.69 -2.96
C ASP A 135 5.69 -4.01 -2.21
N SER A 136 4.55 -4.63 -1.87
CA SER A 136 4.55 -5.90 -1.15
C SER A 136 5.17 -7.05 -1.94
N ASN A 137 5.37 -6.90 -3.24
CA ASN A 137 6.02 -7.90 -4.09
C ASN A 137 7.54 -7.72 -4.18
N GLU A 138 8.05 -6.53 -3.89
CA GLU A 138 9.46 -6.20 -4.08
C GLU A 138 10.15 -5.65 -2.82
N GLY A 139 9.45 -4.91 -1.98
CA GLY A 139 10.01 -4.31 -0.78
C GLY A 139 9.89 -2.80 -0.74
N LEU A 140 10.73 -2.17 0.08
CA LEU A 140 10.80 -0.73 0.23
C LEU A 140 12.01 -0.17 -0.50
N ARG A 141 11.74 0.83 -1.33
CA ARG A 141 12.74 1.65 -2.02
C ARG A 141 12.62 3.10 -1.58
N GLN A 142 13.73 3.83 -1.59
CA GLN A 142 13.78 5.26 -1.27
C GLN A 142 14.64 6.04 -2.24
N SER A 143 14.40 7.34 -2.35
CA SER A 143 15.24 8.26 -3.11
C SER A 143 15.30 9.63 -2.45
N GLY A 144 16.46 10.24 -2.43
CA GLY A 144 16.63 11.65 -2.11
C GLY A 144 16.40 12.60 -3.29
N ASP A 145 16.04 12.04 -4.46
CA ASP A 145 15.77 12.80 -5.68
C ASP A 145 14.32 12.64 -6.11
N ARG A 146 13.64 13.75 -6.25
CA ARG A 146 12.23 13.86 -6.62
C ARG A 146 11.92 13.33 -8.04
N ALA A 147 12.85 13.55 -8.98
CA ALA A 147 12.68 13.08 -10.35
C ALA A 147 12.93 11.58 -10.43
N ASP A 148 13.99 11.08 -9.76
CA ASP A 148 14.26 9.65 -9.66
C ASP A 148 13.09 8.88 -9.02
N PHE A 149 12.48 9.40 -7.96
CA PHE A 149 11.27 8.80 -7.39
C PHE A 149 10.16 8.66 -8.44
N TYR A 150 9.83 9.76 -9.13
CA TYR A 150 8.75 9.76 -10.12
C TYR A 150 9.01 8.78 -11.26
N ASP A 151 10.22 8.82 -11.83
CA ASP A 151 10.57 7.98 -12.99
C ASP A 151 10.68 6.51 -12.61
N SER A 152 11.26 6.19 -11.45
CA SER A 152 11.37 4.81 -10.96
C SER A 152 10.00 4.20 -10.69
N VAL A 153 9.09 4.91 -9.99
CA VAL A 153 7.74 4.41 -9.71
C VAL A 153 6.93 4.26 -11.00
N LYS A 154 7.01 5.24 -11.90
CA LYS A 154 6.36 5.16 -13.21
C LYS A 154 6.83 3.95 -14.01
N GLN A 155 8.15 3.69 -14.03
CA GLN A 155 8.73 2.56 -14.73
C GLN A 155 8.29 1.24 -14.12
N ASP A 156 8.28 1.12 -12.81
CA ASP A 156 7.81 -0.06 -12.10
C ASP A 156 6.36 -0.41 -12.45
N ILE A 157 5.48 0.59 -12.48
CA ILE A 157 4.08 0.38 -12.90
C ILE A 157 3.99 -0.11 -14.34
N VAL A 158 4.81 0.44 -15.23
CA VAL A 158 4.83 0.02 -16.64
C VAL A 158 5.29 -1.42 -16.79
N ASP A 159 6.33 -1.80 -16.07
CA ASP A 159 6.97 -3.11 -16.22
C ASP A 159 6.17 -4.23 -15.54
N ASN A 160 5.60 -3.95 -14.37
CA ASN A 160 5.02 -4.98 -13.52
C ASN A 160 3.48 -5.02 -13.51
N TYR A 161 2.79 -3.90 -13.79
CA TYR A 161 1.34 -3.81 -13.58
C TYR A 161 0.54 -3.37 -14.80
N ARG A 162 1.10 -2.59 -15.71
CA ARG A 162 0.35 -1.98 -16.82
C ARG A 162 -0.31 -3.01 -17.77
N SER A 163 0.29 -4.16 -17.92
CA SER A 163 -0.23 -5.25 -18.78
C SER A 163 -1.31 -6.08 -18.10
N ASP A 164 -1.49 -5.95 -16.79
CA ASP A 164 -2.46 -6.74 -16.06
C ASP A 164 -3.89 -6.29 -16.38
N ALA A 165 -4.79 -7.25 -16.60
CA ALA A 165 -6.19 -6.99 -16.93
C ALA A 165 -6.94 -6.16 -15.88
N GLY A 166 -6.50 -6.23 -14.61
CA GLY A 166 -7.05 -5.45 -13.49
C GLY A 166 -6.54 -4.02 -13.39
N PHE A 167 -5.47 -3.66 -14.12
CA PHE A 167 -4.89 -2.32 -14.02
C PHE A 167 -5.83 -1.25 -14.58
N LYS A 168 -6.20 -0.30 -13.74
CA LYS A 168 -7.10 0.79 -14.12
C LYS A 168 -6.32 2.08 -14.36
N LYS A 169 -5.90 2.31 -15.59
CA LYS A 169 -5.06 3.45 -15.99
C LYS A 169 -5.56 4.81 -15.50
N ASN A 170 -6.87 5.04 -15.48
CA ASN A 170 -7.50 6.34 -15.26
C ASN A 170 -8.24 6.48 -13.91
N THR A 171 -8.28 5.43 -13.09
CA THR A 171 -9.06 5.43 -11.85
C THR A 171 -8.24 4.99 -10.63
N ASN A 172 -6.93 5.28 -10.67
CA ASN A 172 -6.08 5.04 -9.51
C ASN A 172 -6.43 6.03 -8.39
N LYS A 173 -6.28 5.60 -7.16
CA LYS A 173 -6.63 6.40 -5.99
C LYS A 173 -5.50 6.39 -4.98
N ALA A 174 -5.17 7.56 -4.44
CA ALA A 174 -4.27 7.71 -3.31
C ALA A 174 -5.04 8.17 -2.08
N TYR A 175 -4.95 7.40 -1.01
CA TYR A 175 -5.52 7.73 0.29
C TYR A 175 -4.40 8.15 1.23
N LYS A 176 -4.45 9.39 1.71
CA LYS A 176 -3.51 9.88 2.73
C LYS A 176 -3.86 9.28 4.08
N ILE A 177 -2.86 8.73 4.75
CA ILE A 177 -2.99 8.16 6.09
C ILE A 177 -2.48 9.19 7.11
N THR A 178 -3.22 9.37 8.18
CA THR A 178 -2.88 10.26 9.30
C THR A 178 -3.19 9.59 10.64
N ALA A 179 -2.53 10.05 11.71
CA ALA A 179 -2.82 9.61 13.07
C ALA A 179 -4.21 10.05 13.53
#